data_ce139f404ce782e79de87b5f1a5cdf8a
#
_entry.id   ce139f404ce782e79de87b5f1a5cdf8a
#
_cell.length_a   1.000
_cell.length_b   1.000
_cell.length_c   1.000
_cell.angle_alpha   90.00
_cell.angle_beta   90.00
_cell.angle_gamma   90.00
#
_symmetry.space_group_name_H-M   'P 1'
#
loop_
_entity.id
_entity.type
_entity.pdbx_description
1 polymer ?
#
loop_
_entity_poly.entity_id
_entity_poly.type
_entity_poly.pdbx_seq_one_letter_code
_entity_poly.pdbx_strand_id
1 'polypeptide(L)'
;MPVPASRQEFAALLNDARRREHLSIRAVAKIADVPATTAQGWLNGKHFPTPALRGNYLKLVEHLDLVHAVPRDLWDESWDALEPALRSGHSPYLGLRPFRVADHELFFGRSSQSARLADAVCALAEREGHGILALVGSSGSGKSSLLAAGLLGREVTSGALIDWTGTELPVIRLLATPDFEPAGEPGRRLVVVDQLEDALALPPRPRQQFLDALAGLAEQAVVVVGLRSDAFGAASSEAVLEPAMSQPILLSSMTLEEFREVIVRPAESVGMTVDEDLVRVLLEELAPASGDRIAPGALSLLSNALLLIWAVGNGRRLTLTDYQAAGGIASAVERLAEQVYLSLDPAQKAAAERMFLRLVRVAGDELVRETLPLADVDATTRPAMDAFVAARMLTTVDDEVRISHQALLSHWARLNDWLAEHRDDLAVMDKLRSAAEVWLVSERDPEALIPVRRLGIFGPWLERATRKRLLTDAEREFVAAAEAHFARECAVVRARRRQLLAWRLATALLALVVGALTIALLVR
;
A
#
# COMPACT_ATOMS: atom_id res chain seq x y z
N MET A 1 -33.11 -25.61 10.29
CA MET A 1 -32.54 -25.99 8.99
C MET A 1 -31.04 -26.12 9.18
N PRO A 2 -30.33 -27.15 8.75
CA PRO A 2 -28.90 -27.23 8.92
C PRO A 2 -28.21 -26.20 8.03
N VAL A 3 -27.12 -25.64 8.49
CA VAL A 3 -26.26 -24.75 7.73
C VAL A 3 -25.60 -25.55 6.61
N PRO A 4 -25.44 -25.02 5.39
CA PRO A 4 -24.87 -25.80 4.30
C PRO A 4 -23.42 -26.18 4.57
N ALA A 5 -23.07 -27.43 4.41
CA ALA A 5 -21.74 -27.99 4.56
C ALA A 5 -20.98 -28.13 3.20
N SER A 6 -21.66 -27.83 2.08
CA SER A 6 -21.11 -27.92 0.74
C SER A 6 -21.63 -26.81 -0.18
N ARG A 7 -20.90 -26.53 -1.27
CA ARG A 7 -21.33 -25.59 -2.32
C ARG A 7 -22.67 -26.00 -2.96
N GLN A 8 -22.90 -27.30 -3.12
CA GLN A 8 -24.13 -27.81 -3.71
C GLN A 8 -25.32 -27.63 -2.78
N GLU A 9 -25.15 -27.88 -1.49
CA GLU A 9 -26.16 -27.59 -0.46
C GLU A 9 -26.49 -26.11 -0.39
N PHE A 10 -25.45 -25.24 -0.43
CA PHE A 10 -25.64 -23.80 -0.47
C PHE A 10 -26.44 -23.37 -1.71
N ALA A 11 -26.05 -23.85 -2.89
CA ALA A 11 -26.77 -23.57 -4.14
C ALA A 11 -28.23 -24.07 -4.11
N ALA A 12 -28.46 -25.23 -3.54
CA ALA A 12 -29.82 -25.78 -3.37
C ALA A 12 -30.67 -24.88 -2.46
N LEU A 13 -30.13 -24.47 -1.31
CA LEU A 13 -30.80 -23.55 -0.37
C LEU A 13 -31.14 -22.20 -1.02
N LEU A 14 -30.19 -21.60 -1.73
CA LEU A 14 -30.42 -20.35 -2.45
C LEU A 14 -31.48 -20.49 -3.54
N ASN A 15 -31.47 -21.61 -4.30
CA ASN A 15 -32.45 -21.84 -5.33
C ASN A 15 -33.85 -22.09 -4.76
N ASP A 16 -33.95 -22.79 -3.65
CA ASP A 16 -35.23 -23.04 -2.98
C ASP A 16 -35.81 -21.75 -2.40
N ALA A 17 -34.95 -20.91 -1.76
CA ALA A 17 -35.36 -19.60 -1.28
C ALA A 17 -35.75 -18.66 -2.44
N ARG A 18 -34.95 -18.61 -3.49
CA ARG A 18 -35.25 -17.83 -4.71
C ARG A 18 -36.59 -18.25 -5.35
N ARG A 19 -36.88 -19.56 -5.41
CA ARG A 19 -38.15 -20.05 -5.97
C ARG A 19 -39.35 -19.69 -5.10
N ARG A 20 -39.20 -19.76 -3.78
CA ARG A 20 -40.25 -19.34 -2.82
C ARG A 20 -40.60 -17.86 -2.97
N GLU A 21 -39.59 -17.03 -3.15
CA GLU A 21 -39.72 -15.60 -3.32
C GLU A 21 -39.98 -15.19 -4.80
N HIS A 22 -40.17 -16.12 -5.71
CA HIS A 22 -40.35 -15.87 -7.15
C HIS A 22 -39.31 -14.94 -7.79
N LEU A 23 -38.06 -14.95 -7.28
CA LEU A 23 -37.01 -14.06 -7.75
C LEU A 23 -36.34 -14.57 -9.03
N SER A 24 -36.07 -13.68 -9.98
CA SER A 24 -35.22 -13.96 -11.14
C SER A 24 -33.75 -13.94 -10.75
N ILE A 25 -32.87 -14.56 -11.57
CA ILE A 25 -31.41 -14.50 -11.38
C ILE A 25 -30.91 -13.05 -11.35
N ARG A 26 -31.49 -12.19 -12.18
CA ARG A 26 -31.16 -10.74 -12.19
C ARG A 26 -31.58 -10.04 -10.90
N ALA A 27 -32.71 -10.44 -10.31
CA ALA A 27 -33.14 -9.91 -9.03
C ALA A 27 -32.19 -10.34 -7.90
N VAL A 28 -31.80 -11.61 -7.86
CA VAL A 28 -30.77 -12.12 -6.91
C VAL A 28 -29.46 -11.37 -7.07
N ALA A 29 -29.00 -11.15 -8.30
CA ALA A 29 -27.79 -10.40 -8.59
C ALA A 29 -27.84 -8.96 -8.06
N LYS A 30 -28.99 -8.31 -8.24
CA LYS A 30 -29.22 -6.93 -7.73
C LYS A 30 -29.26 -6.89 -6.19
N ILE A 31 -29.88 -7.86 -5.55
CA ILE A 31 -29.95 -7.98 -4.08
C ILE A 31 -28.56 -8.17 -3.50
N ALA A 32 -27.81 -9.11 -4.09
CA ALA A 32 -26.44 -9.42 -3.67
C ALA A 32 -25.42 -8.38 -4.14
N ASP A 33 -25.81 -7.41 -4.95
CA ASP A 33 -24.92 -6.40 -5.53
C ASP A 33 -23.71 -7.05 -6.25
N VAL A 34 -24.01 -8.00 -7.15
CA VAL A 34 -23.01 -8.75 -7.92
C VAL A 34 -23.46 -8.89 -9.39
N PRO A 35 -22.55 -9.14 -10.33
CA PRO A 35 -22.92 -9.45 -11.71
C PRO A 35 -23.86 -10.66 -11.80
N ALA A 36 -24.79 -10.66 -12.77
CA ALA A 36 -25.74 -11.75 -12.97
C ALA A 36 -25.06 -13.11 -13.22
N THR A 37 -23.89 -13.12 -13.85
CA THR A 37 -23.06 -14.32 -14.06
C THR A 37 -22.53 -14.88 -12.74
N THR A 38 -22.15 -14.02 -11.80
CA THR A 38 -21.71 -14.39 -10.45
C THR A 38 -22.88 -15.00 -9.65
N ALA A 39 -24.04 -14.32 -9.64
CA ALA A 39 -25.24 -14.83 -8.98
C ALA A 39 -25.67 -16.17 -9.57
N GLN A 40 -25.61 -16.34 -10.89
CA GLN A 40 -25.89 -17.60 -11.55
C GLN A 40 -24.91 -18.72 -11.16
N GLY A 41 -23.61 -18.35 -10.99
CA GLY A 41 -22.60 -19.27 -10.51
C GLY A 41 -22.88 -19.78 -9.09
N TRP A 42 -23.36 -18.90 -8.19
CA TRP A 42 -23.79 -19.29 -6.84
C TRP A 42 -25.02 -20.20 -6.85
N LEU A 43 -26.01 -19.85 -7.65
CA LEU A 43 -27.26 -20.61 -7.75
C LEU A 43 -27.08 -22.02 -8.35
N ASN A 44 -26.09 -22.23 -9.18
CA ASN A 44 -25.83 -23.56 -9.78
C ASN A 44 -24.68 -24.33 -9.09
N GLY A 45 -24.16 -23.80 -7.97
CA GLY A 45 -23.07 -24.42 -7.21
C GLY A 45 -21.71 -24.43 -7.92
N LYS A 46 -21.59 -23.70 -9.04
CA LYS A 46 -20.34 -23.57 -9.78
C LYS A 46 -19.30 -22.77 -9.01
N HIS A 47 -19.75 -21.75 -8.30
CA HIS A 47 -18.93 -20.87 -7.48
C HIS A 47 -19.57 -20.68 -6.11
N PHE A 48 -18.73 -20.44 -5.08
CA PHE A 48 -19.13 -19.95 -3.77
C PHE A 48 -18.68 -18.49 -3.64
N PRO A 49 -19.33 -17.63 -2.82
CA PRO A 49 -18.89 -16.26 -2.59
C PRO A 49 -17.44 -16.21 -2.10
N THR A 50 -16.62 -15.40 -2.74
CA THR A 50 -15.22 -15.15 -2.31
C THR A 50 -15.18 -14.30 -1.04
N PRO A 51 -14.05 -14.23 -0.29
CA PRO A 51 -13.89 -13.36 0.86
C PRO A 51 -14.30 -11.91 0.62
N ALA A 52 -13.97 -11.37 -0.56
CA ALA A 52 -14.37 -10.02 -0.97
C ALA A 52 -15.89 -9.85 -1.11
N LEU A 53 -16.61 -10.94 -1.33
CA LEU A 53 -18.07 -10.97 -1.49
C LEU A 53 -18.81 -11.51 -0.26
N ARG A 54 -18.10 -11.69 0.89
CA ARG A 54 -18.72 -12.14 2.15
C ARG A 54 -19.89 -11.24 2.57
N GLY A 55 -19.71 -9.93 2.49
CA GLY A 55 -20.78 -8.97 2.80
C GLY A 55 -21.98 -9.09 1.86
N ASN A 56 -21.74 -9.36 0.58
CA ASN A 56 -22.77 -9.57 -0.43
C ASN A 56 -23.52 -10.88 -0.20
N TYR A 57 -22.80 -11.94 0.19
CA TYR A 57 -23.34 -13.21 0.62
C TYR A 57 -24.28 -13.05 1.82
N LEU A 58 -23.86 -12.37 2.88
CA LEU A 58 -24.66 -12.16 4.08
C LEU A 58 -25.92 -11.32 3.79
N LYS A 59 -25.81 -10.26 2.97
CA LYS A 59 -26.98 -9.49 2.50
C LYS A 59 -28.00 -10.38 1.77
N LEU A 60 -27.52 -11.30 0.94
CA LEU A 60 -28.40 -12.22 0.22
C LEU A 60 -29.08 -13.21 1.17
N VAL A 61 -28.35 -13.77 2.11
CA VAL A 61 -28.87 -14.70 3.12
C VAL A 61 -29.93 -14.01 4.00
N GLU A 62 -29.70 -12.76 4.40
CA GLU A 62 -30.64 -11.94 5.15
C GLU A 62 -31.90 -11.64 4.32
N HIS A 63 -31.75 -11.20 3.08
CA HIS A 63 -32.87 -10.84 2.21
C HIS A 63 -33.75 -12.03 1.86
N LEU A 64 -33.16 -13.22 1.72
CA LEU A 64 -33.89 -14.47 1.44
C LEU A 64 -34.51 -15.11 2.71
N ASP A 65 -34.50 -14.37 3.81
CA ASP A 65 -35.07 -14.78 5.11
C ASP A 65 -34.50 -16.11 5.65
N LEU A 66 -33.27 -16.44 5.22
CA LEU A 66 -32.57 -17.64 5.67
C LEU A 66 -32.04 -17.49 7.10
N VAL A 67 -31.92 -16.26 7.59
CA VAL A 67 -31.46 -15.92 8.96
C VAL A 67 -32.50 -16.25 10.03
N HIS A 68 -33.80 -16.25 9.71
CA HIS A 68 -34.85 -16.68 10.64
C HIS A 68 -34.78 -18.16 10.97
N ALA A 69 -34.33 -18.99 10.02
CA ALA A 69 -34.19 -20.43 10.20
C ALA A 69 -32.88 -20.84 10.88
N VAL A 70 -31.82 -19.99 10.77
CA VAL A 70 -30.48 -20.24 11.30
C VAL A 70 -29.88 -18.89 11.73
N PRO A 71 -29.38 -18.74 12.98
CA PRO A 71 -28.75 -17.50 13.44
C PRO A 71 -27.61 -17.03 12.54
N ARG A 72 -27.43 -15.71 12.44
CA ARG A 72 -26.41 -15.09 11.55
C ARG A 72 -25.00 -15.62 11.83
N ASP A 73 -24.66 -15.81 13.10
CA ASP A 73 -23.34 -16.30 13.52
C ASP A 73 -23.04 -17.69 12.93
N LEU A 74 -24.03 -18.54 12.80
CA LEU A 74 -23.89 -19.87 12.17
C LEU A 74 -23.72 -19.77 10.64
N TRP A 75 -24.23 -18.72 10.00
CA TRP A 75 -23.94 -18.45 8.58
C TRP A 75 -22.51 -17.97 8.38
N ASP A 76 -21.98 -17.16 9.29
CA ASP A 76 -20.59 -16.76 9.29
C ASP A 76 -19.65 -17.95 9.55
N GLU A 77 -19.98 -18.82 10.51
CA GLU A 77 -19.27 -20.08 10.77
C GLU A 77 -19.32 -21.03 9.57
N SER A 78 -20.49 -21.17 8.92
CA SER A 78 -20.63 -21.96 7.70
C SER A 78 -19.79 -21.42 6.56
N TRP A 79 -19.77 -20.10 6.40
CA TRP A 79 -18.92 -19.47 5.40
C TRP A 79 -17.45 -19.74 5.70
N ASP A 80 -17.00 -19.59 6.94
CA ASP A 80 -15.64 -19.90 7.38
C ASP A 80 -15.29 -21.39 7.25
N ALA A 81 -16.27 -22.29 7.38
CA ALA A 81 -16.10 -23.72 7.16
C ALA A 81 -16.11 -24.10 5.67
N LEU A 82 -16.94 -23.46 4.85
CA LEU A 82 -17.02 -23.69 3.40
C LEU A 82 -15.86 -23.04 2.65
N GLU A 83 -15.29 -21.95 3.18
CA GLU A 83 -14.10 -21.35 2.62
C GLU A 83 -12.89 -22.31 2.62
N PRO A 84 -12.57 -23.06 3.70
CA PRO A 84 -11.57 -24.14 3.64
C PRO A 84 -11.96 -25.32 2.75
N ALA A 85 -13.25 -25.62 2.56
CA ALA A 85 -13.70 -26.66 1.63
C ALA A 85 -13.57 -26.25 0.15
N LEU A 86 -13.57 -24.95 -0.13
CA LEU A 86 -13.06 -24.37 -1.38
C LEU A 86 -11.53 -24.49 -1.47
N ARG A 87 -10.84 -24.50 -0.32
CA ARG A 87 -9.40 -24.75 -0.16
C ARG A 87 -9.07 -26.25 -0.10
N SER A 88 -10.02 -27.15 0.16
CA SER A 88 -9.82 -28.61 0.13
C SER A 88 -9.75 -29.22 -1.27
N GLY A 89 -9.99 -28.42 -2.32
CA GLY A 89 -9.33 -28.59 -3.59
C GLY A 89 -8.09 -27.70 -3.62
N HIS A 90 -7.19 -27.85 -2.66
CA HIS A 90 -5.85 -27.31 -2.49
C HIS A 90 -5.43 -26.27 -3.54
N SER A 91 -5.86 -25.00 -3.38
CA SER A 91 -5.24 -23.94 -4.18
C SER A 91 -3.75 -23.87 -3.85
N PRO A 92 -2.88 -24.05 -4.83
CA PRO A 92 -1.44 -23.89 -4.61
C PRO A 92 -1.04 -22.42 -4.40
N TYR A 93 -1.99 -21.49 -4.59
CA TYR A 93 -1.77 -20.05 -4.49
C TYR A 93 -2.52 -19.48 -3.30
N LEU A 94 -1.79 -18.74 -2.44
CA LEU A 94 -2.30 -18.26 -1.15
C LEU A 94 -2.91 -16.84 -1.23
N GLY A 95 -2.90 -16.22 -2.40
CA GLY A 95 -3.36 -14.85 -2.57
C GLY A 95 -2.51 -13.85 -1.78
N LEU A 96 -3.15 -13.02 -0.98
CA LEU A 96 -2.45 -11.99 -0.19
C LEU A 96 -1.89 -12.50 1.14
N ARG A 97 -2.26 -13.70 1.55
CA ARG A 97 -1.78 -14.29 2.80
C ARG A 97 -0.28 -14.58 2.69
N PRO A 98 0.56 -14.17 3.65
CA PRO A 98 1.96 -14.58 3.66
C PRO A 98 2.08 -16.10 3.84
N PHE A 99 3.11 -16.67 3.25
CA PHE A 99 3.45 -18.08 3.46
C PHE A 99 3.89 -18.28 4.91
N ARG A 100 3.36 -19.32 5.55
CA ARG A 100 3.72 -19.77 6.89
C ARG A 100 4.68 -20.94 6.81
N VAL A 101 5.24 -21.36 7.94
CA VAL A 101 6.10 -22.55 8.04
C VAL A 101 5.46 -23.78 7.39
N ALA A 102 4.17 -24.02 7.63
CA ALA A 102 3.42 -25.14 7.06
C ALA A 102 3.22 -25.09 5.54
N ASP A 103 3.40 -23.91 4.93
CA ASP A 103 3.19 -23.72 3.49
C ASP A 103 4.49 -23.92 2.67
N HIS A 104 5.57 -24.41 3.27
CA HIS A 104 6.92 -24.47 2.68
C HIS A 104 6.99 -25.28 1.37
N GLU A 105 6.16 -26.31 1.22
CA GLU A 105 6.07 -27.12 0.00
C GLU A 105 5.53 -26.33 -1.21
N LEU A 106 4.79 -25.24 -0.96
CA LEU A 106 4.24 -24.36 -1.98
C LEU A 106 5.08 -23.09 -2.21
N PHE A 107 6.20 -22.94 -1.47
CA PHE A 107 7.06 -21.76 -1.53
C PHE A 107 8.17 -21.94 -2.57
N PHE A 108 8.05 -21.27 -3.72
CA PHE A 108 8.99 -21.33 -4.85
C PHE A 108 9.51 -19.95 -5.24
N GLY A 109 10.51 -19.91 -6.12
CA GLY A 109 11.09 -18.68 -6.67
C GLY A 109 12.09 -17.98 -5.73
N ARG A 110 12.41 -18.57 -4.57
CA ARG A 110 13.37 -18.00 -3.60
C ARG A 110 14.33 -19.04 -3.04
N SER A 111 14.57 -20.12 -3.76
CA SER A 111 15.42 -21.23 -3.28
C SER A 111 16.85 -20.78 -3.01
N SER A 112 17.43 -19.96 -3.89
CA SER A 112 18.79 -19.44 -3.70
C SER A 112 18.90 -18.49 -2.50
N GLN A 113 17.87 -17.68 -2.24
CA GLN A 113 17.83 -16.76 -1.09
C GLN A 113 17.61 -17.52 0.22
N SER A 114 16.79 -18.58 0.22
CA SER A 114 16.63 -19.47 1.38
C SER A 114 17.95 -20.15 1.75
N ALA A 115 18.65 -20.73 0.78
CA ALA A 115 19.95 -21.36 0.98
C ALA A 115 21.01 -20.37 1.49
N ARG A 116 21.14 -19.19 0.87
CA ARG A 116 22.06 -18.14 1.35
C ARG A 116 21.80 -17.71 2.79
N LEU A 117 20.53 -17.63 3.17
CA LEU A 117 20.15 -17.26 4.54
C LEU A 117 20.52 -18.41 5.51
N ALA A 118 20.29 -19.66 5.13
CA ALA A 118 20.68 -20.84 5.90
C ALA A 118 22.20 -20.93 6.05
N ASP A 119 22.96 -20.70 4.97
CA ASP A 119 24.42 -20.66 5.00
C ASP A 119 24.95 -19.58 5.97
N ALA A 120 24.31 -18.41 5.98
CA ALA A 120 24.68 -17.34 6.91
C ALA A 120 24.37 -17.69 8.37
N VAL A 121 23.27 -18.40 8.63
CA VAL A 121 22.93 -18.93 9.97
C VAL A 121 24.00 -19.93 10.42
N CYS A 122 24.37 -20.89 9.57
CA CYS A 122 25.42 -21.85 9.86
C CYS A 122 26.77 -21.16 10.11
N ALA A 123 27.18 -20.24 9.24
CA ALA A 123 28.43 -19.52 9.37
C ALA A 123 28.53 -18.69 10.66
N LEU A 124 27.45 -18.06 11.10
CA LEU A 124 27.41 -17.34 12.38
C LEU A 124 27.51 -18.30 13.56
N ALA A 125 26.78 -19.40 13.52
CA ALA A 125 26.82 -20.42 14.57
C ALA A 125 28.19 -21.09 14.71
N GLU A 126 28.87 -21.39 13.60
CA GLU A 126 30.22 -21.95 13.61
C GLU A 126 31.27 -21.00 14.20
N ARG A 127 31.10 -19.69 13.98
CA ARG A 127 32.06 -18.68 14.46
C ARG A 127 31.84 -18.30 15.92
N GLU A 128 30.59 -18.10 16.32
CA GLU A 128 30.22 -17.47 17.59
C GLU A 128 29.22 -18.30 18.41
N GLY A 129 28.59 -19.31 17.79
CA GLY A 129 27.56 -20.14 18.39
C GLY A 129 26.20 -19.49 18.52
N HIS A 130 26.12 -18.15 18.39
CA HIS A 130 24.94 -17.33 18.61
C HIS A 130 25.11 -15.95 17.97
N GLY A 131 24.07 -15.10 18.00
CA GLY A 131 24.15 -13.71 17.49
C GLY A 131 22.95 -13.30 16.66
N ILE A 132 23.03 -12.12 16.02
CA ILE A 132 21.93 -11.55 15.22
C ILE A 132 22.35 -11.45 13.74
N LEU A 133 21.46 -11.87 12.85
CA LEU A 133 21.52 -11.64 11.40
C LEU A 133 20.33 -10.77 10.98
N ALA A 134 20.56 -9.84 10.06
CA ALA A 134 19.50 -8.99 9.54
C ALA A 134 19.16 -9.34 8.09
N LEU A 135 17.89 -9.64 7.81
CA LEU A 135 17.33 -9.73 6.48
C LEU A 135 16.62 -8.41 6.15
N VAL A 136 17.18 -7.63 5.25
CA VAL A 136 16.67 -6.31 4.87
C VAL A 136 16.09 -6.34 3.46
N GLY A 137 14.94 -5.71 3.28
CA GLY A 137 14.32 -5.59 1.95
C GLY A 137 13.10 -4.70 1.95
N SER A 138 12.71 -4.23 0.77
CA SER A 138 11.55 -3.35 0.59
C SER A 138 10.25 -4.00 1.07
N SER A 139 9.24 -3.18 1.37
CA SER A 139 7.90 -3.69 1.65
C SER A 139 7.42 -4.52 0.46
N GLY A 140 6.84 -5.70 0.72
CA GLY A 140 6.35 -6.57 -0.34
C GLY A 140 7.39 -7.42 -1.07
N SER A 141 8.67 -7.38 -0.69
CA SER A 141 9.72 -8.24 -1.29
C SER A 141 9.60 -9.72 -0.94
N GLY A 142 8.73 -10.10 0.01
CA GLY A 142 8.53 -11.47 0.45
C GLY A 142 9.37 -11.88 1.67
N LYS A 143 9.92 -10.94 2.46
CA LYS A 143 10.72 -11.23 3.67
C LYS A 143 10.03 -12.18 4.63
N SER A 144 8.81 -11.87 5.06
CA SER A 144 8.03 -12.70 5.99
C SER A 144 7.83 -14.12 5.48
N SER A 145 7.53 -14.27 4.19
CA SER A 145 7.38 -15.58 3.55
C SER A 145 8.70 -16.33 3.43
N LEU A 146 9.80 -15.62 3.15
CA LEU A 146 11.14 -16.22 3.10
C LEU A 146 11.59 -16.70 4.49
N LEU A 147 11.35 -15.90 5.53
CA LEU A 147 11.69 -16.25 6.91
C LEU A 147 10.85 -17.44 7.41
N ALA A 148 9.53 -17.41 7.18
CA ALA A 148 8.65 -18.47 7.66
C ALA A 148 8.74 -19.74 6.78
N ALA A 149 8.40 -19.67 5.49
CA ALA A 149 8.34 -20.84 4.63
C ALA A 149 9.70 -21.25 4.04
N GLY A 150 10.55 -20.26 3.69
CA GLY A 150 11.88 -20.52 3.15
C GLY A 150 12.85 -21.04 4.22
N LEU A 151 13.06 -20.27 5.29
CA LEU A 151 14.04 -20.60 6.33
C LEU A 151 13.47 -21.62 7.33
N LEU A 152 12.46 -21.26 8.11
CA LEU A 152 11.90 -22.14 9.14
C LEU A 152 11.15 -23.34 8.56
N GLY A 153 10.48 -23.19 7.43
CA GLY A 153 9.78 -24.29 6.77
C GLY A 153 10.75 -25.22 6.03
N ARG A 154 11.36 -24.75 4.96
CA ARG A 154 12.17 -25.58 4.06
C ARG A 154 13.52 -25.97 4.65
N GLU A 155 14.32 -25.00 5.07
CA GLU A 155 15.69 -25.27 5.50
C GLU A 155 15.77 -26.05 6.82
N VAL A 156 14.88 -25.78 7.78
CA VAL A 156 14.78 -26.52 9.04
C VAL A 156 14.14 -27.90 8.87
N THR A 157 13.22 -28.07 7.90
CA THR A 157 12.51 -29.36 7.72
C THR A 157 13.28 -30.34 6.84
N SER A 158 13.94 -29.86 5.78
CA SER A 158 14.55 -30.71 4.76
C SER A 158 15.81 -30.13 4.11
N GLY A 159 16.30 -28.97 4.59
CA GLY A 159 17.46 -28.26 4.04
C GLY A 159 18.69 -28.31 4.93
N ALA A 160 19.53 -27.28 4.84
CA ALA A 160 20.80 -27.16 5.54
C ALA A 160 20.67 -27.08 7.08
N LEU A 161 19.51 -26.74 7.59
CA LEU A 161 19.22 -26.56 9.02
C LEU A 161 18.36 -27.70 9.60
N ILE A 162 18.39 -28.89 9.02
CA ILE A 162 17.50 -30.01 9.41
C ILE A 162 17.67 -30.45 10.86
N ASP A 163 18.85 -30.28 11.44
CA ASP A 163 19.13 -30.58 12.84
C ASP A 163 18.88 -29.42 13.80
N TRP A 164 18.30 -28.32 13.30
CA TRP A 164 18.05 -27.12 14.07
C TRP A 164 16.62 -27.07 14.62
N THR A 165 16.47 -26.41 15.76
CA THR A 165 15.14 -26.07 16.28
C THR A 165 14.83 -24.62 15.93
N GLY A 166 13.89 -24.44 15.02
CA GLY A 166 13.43 -23.12 14.56
C GLY A 166 12.19 -22.63 15.30
N THR A 167 12.18 -21.37 15.71
CA THR A 167 11.05 -20.73 16.39
C THR A 167 10.76 -19.37 15.75
N GLU A 168 9.49 -19.12 15.39
CA GLU A 168 9.01 -17.78 15.03
C GLU A 168 8.53 -17.05 16.29
N LEU A 169 9.11 -15.88 16.57
CA LEU A 169 8.81 -15.10 17.78
C LEU A 169 8.39 -13.67 17.37
N PRO A 170 7.08 -13.37 17.34
CA PRO A 170 6.61 -12.02 17.04
C PRO A 170 7.10 -10.99 18.06
N VAL A 171 7.33 -9.75 17.64
CA VAL A 171 7.77 -8.61 18.47
C VAL A 171 6.94 -8.48 19.76
N ILE A 172 5.62 -8.54 19.63
CA ILE A 172 4.71 -8.42 20.78
C ILE A 172 4.88 -9.55 21.80
N ARG A 173 5.21 -10.75 21.33
CA ARG A 173 5.45 -11.91 22.21
C ARG A 173 6.77 -11.79 22.95
N LEU A 174 7.83 -11.31 22.30
CA LEU A 174 9.11 -11.08 22.97
C LEU A 174 8.99 -9.98 24.02
N LEU A 175 8.20 -8.93 23.77
CA LEU A 175 7.88 -7.92 24.78
C LEU A 175 7.12 -8.47 25.99
N ALA A 176 6.19 -9.42 25.76
CA ALA A 176 5.41 -10.04 26.83
C ALA A 176 6.20 -11.09 27.64
N THR A 177 7.23 -11.68 27.05
CA THR A 177 8.10 -12.71 27.66
C THR A 177 9.57 -12.40 27.38
N PRO A 178 10.14 -11.37 28.04
CA PRO A 178 11.52 -10.93 27.77
C PRO A 178 12.59 -12.01 28.09
N ASP A 179 12.28 -12.90 29.03
CA ASP A 179 13.13 -14.04 29.41
C ASP A 179 12.78 -15.32 28.62
N PHE A 180 12.36 -15.17 27.35
CA PHE A 180 12.03 -16.31 26.50
C PHE A 180 13.25 -17.20 26.26
N GLU A 181 13.14 -18.47 26.67
CA GLU A 181 14.16 -19.49 26.41
C GLU A 181 13.84 -20.25 25.10
N PRO A 182 14.71 -20.18 24.08
CA PRO A 182 14.50 -20.91 22.84
C PRO A 182 14.70 -22.42 23.05
N ALA A 183 13.81 -23.21 22.49
CA ALA A 183 13.91 -24.67 22.52
C ALA A 183 15.09 -25.17 21.65
N GLY A 184 15.55 -26.39 21.92
CA GLY A 184 16.60 -27.04 21.14
C GLY A 184 17.97 -27.06 21.84
N GLU A 185 18.94 -27.68 21.16
CA GLU A 185 20.31 -27.79 21.67
C GLU A 185 21.08 -26.47 21.49
N PRO A 186 21.93 -26.08 22.45
CA PRO A 186 22.80 -24.92 22.29
C PRO A 186 23.63 -24.99 20.98
N GLY A 187 23.73 -23.88 20.27
CA GLY A 187 24.40 -23.80 18.96
C GLY A 187 23.59 -24.30 17.77
N ARG A 188 22.35 -24.82 17.99
CA ARG A 188 21.39 -25.24 16.94
C ARG A 188 19.99 -24.66 17.16
N ARG A 189 19.93 -23.53 17.83
CA ARG A 189 18.70 -22.78 18.08
C ARG A 189 18.59 -21.63 17.10
N LEU A 190 17.48 -21.56 16.37
CA LEU A 190 17.18 -20.49 15.43
C LEU A 190 15.90 -19.79 15.86
N VAL A 191 15.97 -18.48 16.05
CA VAL A 191 14.80 -17.66 16.34
C VAL A 191 14.63 -16.62 15.24
N VAL A 192 13.41 -16.50 14.72
CA VAL A 192 13.05 -15.51 13.72
C VAL A 192 12.16 -14.44 14.34
N VAL A 193 12.58 -13.19 14.25
CA VAL A 193 11.82 -12.01 14.67
C VAL A 193 11.55 -11.17 13.42
N ASP A 194 10.36 -11.28 12.87
CA ASP A 194 9.96 -10.51 11.68
C ASP A 194 9.34 -9.16 12.07
N GLN A 195 9.36 -8.21 11.13
CA GLN A 195 8.81 -6.86 11.29
C GLN A 195 9.46 -6.06 12.44
N LEU A 196 10.80 -6.07 12.48
CA LEU A 196 11.56 -5.34 13.50
C LEU A 196 11.23 -3.84 13.55
N GLU A 197 10.79 -3.26 12.44
CA GLU A 197 10.30 -1.88 12.35
C GLU A 197 9.19 -1.57 13.36
N ASP A 198 8.33 -2.55 13.68
CA ASP A 198 7.26 -2.37 14.68
C ASP A 198 7.83 -2.15 16.09
N ALA A 199 8.93 -2.84 16.42
CA ALA A 199 9.63 -2.63 17.68
C ALA A 199 10.35 -1.28 17.73
N LEU A 200 10.96 -0.88 16.63
CA LEU A 200 11.67 0.41 16.52
C LEU A 200 10.72 1.61 16.59
N ALA A 201 9.47 1.45 16.17
CA ALA A 201 8.42 2.46 16.26
C ALA A 201 7.84 2.63 17.67
N LEU A 202 8.17 1.74 18.62
CA LEU A 202 7.67 1.81 19.99
C LEU A 202 8.24 3.04 20.74
N PRO A 203 7.50 3.54 21.78
CA PRO A 203 8.03 4.54 22.69
C PRO A 203 9.36 4.10 23.34
N PRO A 204 10.21 5.04 23.81
CA PRO A 204 11.59 4.73 24.23
C PRO A 204 11.71 3.59 25.26
N ARG A 205 10.82 3.54 26.26
CA ARG A 205 10.88 2.50 27.30
C ARG A 205 10.54 1.09 26.80
N PRO A 206 9.39 0.84 26.15
CA PRO A 206 9.10 -0.47 25.55
C PRO A 206 10.12 -0.88 24.47
N ARG A 207 10.63 0.07 23.68
CA ARG A 207 11.68 -0.20 22.69
C ARG A 207 12.95 -0.70 23.36
N GLN A 208 13.42 -0.04 24.41
CA GLN A 208 14.61 -0.49 25.15
C GLN A 208 14.41 -1.88 25.77
N GLN A 209 13.24 -2.14 26.36
CA GLN A 209 12.92 -3.48 26.90
C GLN A 209 12.97 -4.56 25.82
N PHE A 210 12.47 -4.27 24.63
CA PHE A 210 12.57 -5.19 23.48
C PHE A 210 14.01 -5.42 23.07
N LEU A 211 14.83 -4.38 22.98
CA LEU A 211 16.23 -4.49 22.58
C LEU A 211 17.06 -5.26 23.61
N ASP A 212 16.79 -5.05 24.89
CA ASP A 212 17.44 -5.80 25.98
C ASP A 212 17.06 -7.30 25.92
N ALA A 213 15.77 -7.62 25.69
CA ALA A 213 15.30 -8.99 25.52
C ALA A 213 15.90 -9.64 24.24
N LEU A 214 15.99 -8.89 23.15
CA LEU A 214 16.61 -9.35 21.90
C LEU A 214 18.11 -9.65 22.11
N ALA A 215 18.83 -8.82 22.87
CA ALA A 215 20.23 -9.04 23.22
C ALA A 215 20.40 -10.34 24.03
N GLY A 216 19.59 -10.53 25.07
CA GLY A 216 19.62 -11.76 25.89
C GLY A 216 19.29 -13.02 25.08
N LEU A 217 18.36 -12.93 24.13
CA LEU A 217 18.02 -14.00 23.20
C LEU A 217 19.18 -14.31 22.24
N ALA A 218 19.88 -13.28 21.77
CA ALA A 218 21.02 -13.42 20.88
C ALA A 218 22.27 -14.03 21.53
N GLU A 219 22.32 -14.11 22.87
CA GLU A 219 23.38 -14.85 23.60
C GLU A 219 23.11 -16.37 23.65
N GLN A 220 21.87 -16.80 23.32
CA GLN A 220 21.42 -18.18 23.47
C GLN A 220 21.10 -18.88 22.16
N ALA A 221 20.91 -18.10 21.07
CA ALA A 221 20.46 -18.59 19.78
C ALA A 221 21.01 -17.73 18.63
N VAL A 222 20.98 -18.26 17.42
CA VAL A 222 21.05 -17.41 16.22
C VAL A 222 19.69 -16.77 15.99
N VAL A 223 19.64 -15.47 16.02
CA VAL A 223 18.42 -14.68 15.81
C VAL A 223 18.45 -14.06 14.41
N VAL A 224 17.43 -14.32 13.60
CA VAL A 224 17.28 -13.67 12.30
C VAL A 224 16.16 -12.63 12.40
N VAL A 225 16.50 -11.36 12.21
CA VAL A 225 15.53 -10.27 12.23
C VAL A 225 15.14 -9.88 10.82
N GLY A 226 13.83 -9.75 10.56
CA GLY A 226 13.28 -9.21 9.34
C GLY A 226 13.06 -7.70 9.45
N LEU A 227 13.63 -6.90 8.55
CA LEU A 227 13.59 -5.45 8.60
C LEU A 227 13.24 -4.85 7.24
N ARG A 228 12.42 -3.82 7.24
CA ARG A 228 12.17 -3.01 6.04
C ARG A 228 13.35 -2.08 5.75
N SER A 229 13.65 -1.88 4.47
CA SER A 229 14.77 -1.02 4.04
C SER A 229 14.65 0.44 4.51
N ASP A 230 13.43 0.98 4.64
CA ASP A 230 13.17 2.33 5.14
C ASP A 230 13.44 2.48 6.66
N ALA A 231 13.43 1.39 7.42
CA ALA A 231 13.78 1.38 8.85
C ALA A 231 15.28 1.08 9.10
N PHE A 232 16.09 0.89 8.05
CA PHE A 232 17.50 0.52 8.19
C PHE A 232 18.32 1.56 8.98
N GLY A 233 18.12 2.85 8.74
CA GLY A 233 18.79 3.92 9.46
C GLY A 233 18.48 3.93 10.96
N ALA A 234 17.22 3.70 11.32
CA ALA A 234 16.81 3.59 12.72
C ALA A 234 17.43 2.35 13.40
N ALA A 235 17.44 1.20 12.71
CA ALA A 235 18.04 -0.03 13.21
C ALA A 235 19.56 0.10 13.40
N SER A 236 20.25 0.77 12.47
CA SER A 236 21.71 0.98 12.54
C SER A 236 22.13 1.89 13.69
N SER A 237 21.20 2.65 14.27
CA SER A 237 21.45 3.51 15.43
C SER A 237 21.37 2.77 16.77
N GLU A 238 20.89 1.54 16.77
CA GLU A 238 20.73 0.72 17.97
C GLU A 238 21.96 -0.19 18.16
N ALA A 239 22.68 -0.03 19.28
CA ALA A 239 23.94 -0.74 19.54
C ALA A 239 23.83 -2.29 19.45
N VAL A 240 22.70 -2.85 19.87
CA VAL A 240 22.41 -4.30 19.80
C VAL A 240 22.36 -4.80 18.37
N LEU A 241 21.92 -3.97 17.44
CA LEU A 241 21.71 -4.31 16.02
C LEU A 241 22.94 -3.95 15.14
N GLU A 242 23.87 -3.12 15.63
CA GLU A 242 25.02 -2.63 14.87
C GLU A 242 25.80 -3.76 14.16
N PRO A 243 26.14 -4.90 14.81
CA PRO A 243 26.85 -6.00 14.15
C PRO A 243 26.06 -6.58 12.97
N ALA A 244 24.74 -6.75 13.13
CA ALA A 244 23.88 -7.29 12.09
C ALA A 244 23.64 -6.28 10.95
N MET A 245 23.61 -4.98 11.26
CA MET A 245 23.43 -3.90 10.27
C MET A 245 24.73 -3.60 9.49
N SER A 246 25.89 -3.98 10.02
CA SER A 246 27.17 -3.82 9.30
C SER A 246 27.29 -4.78 8.10
N GLN A 247 26.64 -5.94 8.15
CA GLN A 247 26.65 -6.97 7.09
C GLN A 247 25.24 -7.55 6.88
N PRO A 248 24.26 -6.74 6.47
CA PRO A 248 22.88 -7.20 6.29
C PRO A 248 22.75 -8.11 5.07
N ILE A 249 21.87 -9.09 5.15
CA ILE A 249 21.45 -9.89 4.00
C ILE A 249 20.36 -9.11 3.26
N LEU A 250 20.68 -8.64 2.04
CA LEU A 250 19.73 -7.88 1.25
C LEU A 250 18.85 -8.81 0.40
N LEU A 251 17.53 -8.67 0.55
CA LEU A 251 16.56 -9.35 -0.29
C LEU A 251 16.25 -8.49 -1.53
N SER A 252 16.86 -8.87 -2.65
CA SER A 252 16.64 -8.20 -3.94
C SER A 252 15.27 -8.52 -4.54
N SER A 253 14.84 -7.68 -5.49
CA SER A 253 13.68 -7.96 -6.34
C SER A 253 13.89 -9.28 -7.09
N MET A 254 12.78 -9.99 -7.33
CA MET A 254 12.79 -11.24 -8.09
C MET A 254 13.10 -10.99 -9.57
N THR A 255 13.75 -11.96 -10.19
CA THR A 255 13.95 -12.03 -11.64
C THR A 255 12.68 -12.56 -12.34
N LEU A 256 12.59 -12.43 -13.66
CA LEU A 256 11.49 -13.01 -14.43
C LEU A 256 11.42 -14.54 -14.30
N GLU A 257 12.57 -15.21 -14.20
CA GLU A 257 12.62 -16.66 -14.01
C GLU A 257 12.11 -17.07 -12.62
N GLU A 258 12.49 -16.35 -11.56
CA GLU A 258 11.94 -16.57 -10.23
C GLU A 258 10.41 -16.33 -10.19
N PHE A 259 9.89 -15.32 -10.91
CA PHE A 259 8.44 -15.12 -11.07
C PHE A 259 7.78 -16.26 -11.83
N ARG A 260 8.41 -16.78 -12.88
CA ARG A 260 7.94 -17.96 -13.61
C ARG A 260 7.83 -19.18 -12.66
N GLU A 261 8.82 -19.40 -11.81
CA GLU A 261 8.74 -20.46 -10.80
C GLU A 261 7.57 -20.26 -9.84
N VAL A 262 7.28 -19.04 -9.41
CA VAL A 262 6.14 -18.72 -8.54
C VAL A 262 4.80 -18.99 -9.24
N ILE A 263 4.73 -18.86 -10.56
CA ILE A 263 3.52 -19.14 -11.34
C ILE A 263 3.34 -20.65 -11.54
N VAL A 264 4.38 -21.35 -11.98
CA VAL A 264 4.30 -22.69 -12.52
C VAL A 264 4.43 -23.77 -11.44
N ARG A 265 5.47 -23.65 -10.60
CA ARG A 265 5.86 -24.74 -9.67
C ARG A 265 4.81 -25.07 -8.60
N PRO A 266 4.09 -24.09 -8.00
CA PRO A 266 3.01 -24.43 -7.06
C PRO A 266 1.88 -25.23 -7.71
N ALA A 267 1.54 -24.95 -8.98
CA ALA A 267 0.55 -25.73 -9.72
C ALA A 267 1.05 -27.16 -9.97
N GLU A 268 2.29 -27.32 -10.44
CA GLU A 268 2.91 -28.61 -10.68
C GLU A 268 2.98 -29.47 -9.42
N SER A 269 3.27 -28.89 -8.25
CA SER A 269 3.36 -29.61 -6.98
C SER A 269 2.05 -30.27 -6.55
N VAL A 270 0.91 -29.77 -7.05
CA VAL A 270 -0.42 -30.33 -6.80
C VAL A 270 -1.01 -31.06 -8.03
N GLY A 271 -0.17 -31.36 -9.03
CA GLY A 271 -0.57 -32.10 -10.24
C GLY A 271 -1.39 -31.29 -11.24
N MET A 272 -1.29 -29.96 -11.19
CA MET A 272 -1.90 -29.04 -12.15
C MET A 272 -0.89 -28.58 -13.21
N THR A 273 -1.39 -28.06 -14.33
CA THR A 273 -0.59 -27.43 -15.38
C THR A 273 -0.99 -25.98 -15.58
N VAL A 274 -0.04 -25.15 -16.03
CA VAL A 274 -0.27 -23.75 -16.38
C VAL A 274 0.05 -23.56 -17.86
N ASP A 275 -0.85 -22.90 -18.60
CA ASP A 275 -0.62 -22.61 -20.01
C ASP A 275 0.53 -21.61 -20.19
N GLU A 276 1.41 -21.89 -21.14
CA GLU A 276 2.56 -21.02 -21.45
C GLU A 276 2.12 -19.62 -21.89
N ASP A 277 1.02 -19.51 -22.63
CA ASP A 277 0.45 -18.21 -23.01
C ASP A 277 -0.03 -17.43 -21.78
N LEU A 278 -0.58 -18.08 -20.77
CA LEU A 278 -0.94 -17.43 -19.52
C LEU A 278 0.30 -16.95 -18.78
N VAL A 279 1.35 -17.76 -18.68
CA VAL A 279 2.62 -17.39 -18.05
C VAL A 279 3.20 -16.15 -18.71
N ARG A 280 3.26 -16.15 -20.05
CA ARG A 280 3.78 -15.03 -20.84
C ARG A 280 3.00 -13.74 -20.58
N VAL A 281 1.68 -13.77 -20.64
CA VAL A 281 0.82 -12.60 -20.39
C VAL A 281 1.01 -12.07 -18.97
N LEU A 282 1.04 -12.93 -17.95
CA LEU A 282 1.26 -12.54 -16.56
C LEU A 282 2.63 -11.85 -16.36
N LEU A 283 3.68 -12.38 -16.98
CA LEU A 283 5.01 -11.80 -16.90
C LEU A 283 5.11 -10.47 -17.66
N GLU A 284 4.50 -10.37 -18.85
CA GLU A 284 4.46 -9.13 -19.64
C GLU A 284 3.70 -8.00 -18.92
N GLU A 285 2.57 -8.30 -18.28
CA GLU A 285 1.79 -7.30 -17.54
C GLU A 285 2.48 -6.83 -16.24
N LEU A 286 3.31 -7.66 -15.61
CA LEU A 286 4.03 -7.33 -14.38
C LEU A 286 5.41 -6.73 -14.63
N ALA A 287 6.00 -7.01 -15.79
CA ALA A 287 7.31 -6.47 -16.15
C ALA A 287 7.23 -4.96 -16.45
N PRO A 288 8.13 -4.14 -15.89
CA PRO A 288 8.24 -2.75 -16.31
C PRO A 288 8.74 -2.68 -17.77
N ALA A 289 8.30 -1.67 -18.52
CA ALA A 289 8.69 -1.44 -19.92
C ALA A 289 10.21 -1.29 -20.15
N SER A 290 11.01 -1.23 -19.08
CA SER A 290 12.45 -0.99 -19.12
C SER A 290 13.23 -1.74 -18.02
N GLY A 291 13.24 -3.09 -18.02
CA GLY A 291 14.16 -3.81 -17.15
C GLY A 291 13.76 -5.25 -16.78
N ASP A 292 14.79 -6.06 -16.46
CA ASP A 292 14.66 -7.48 -16.08
C ASP A 292 14.14 -7.71 -14.65
N ARG A 293 13.85 -6.66 -13.88
CA ARG A 293 13.42 -6.77 -12.49
C ARG A 293 12.03 -6.18 -12.27
N ILE A 294 11.17 -6.99 -11.68
CA ILE A 294 9.78 -6.66 -11.40
C ILE A 294 9.68 -5.85 -10.11
N ALA A 295 8.75 -4.89 -10.06
CA ALA A 295 8.53 -4.03 -8.88
C ALA A 295 8.15 -4.85 -7.62
N PRO A 296 8.59 -4.46 -6.41
CA PRO A 296 8.36 -5.24 -5.17
C PRO A 296 6.88 -5.57 -4.89
N GLY A 297 5.94 -4.71 -5.22
CA GLY A 297 4.50 -4.94 -5.01
C GLY A 297 3.86 -5.98 -5.95
N ALA A 298 4.50 -6.29 -7.08
CA ALA A 298 3.94 -7.16 -8.12
C ALA A 298 3.72 -8.61 -7.67
N LEU A 299 4.55 -9.12 -6.75
CA LEU A 299 4.42 -10.50 -6.23
C LEU A 299 3.06 -10.73 -5.54
N SER A 300 2.57 -9.76 -4.81
CA SER A 300 1.27 -9.86 -4.12
C SER A 300 0.10 -9.80 -5.10
N LEU A 301 0.22 -8.96 -6.12
CA LEU A 301 -0.77 -8.87 -7.19
C LEU A 301 -0.83 -10.16 -7.97
N LEU A 302 0.32 -10.72 -8.33
CA LEU A 302 0.43 -12.01 -9.00
C LEU A 302 -0.20 -13.12 -8.17
N SER A 303 0.17 -13.24 -6.90
CA SER A 303 -0.37 -14.29 -6.02
C SER A 303 -1.90 -14.21 -5.88
N ASN A 304 -2.44 -12.98 -5.78
CA ASN A 304 -3.89 -12.77 -5.74
C ASN A 304 -4.56 -13.08 -7.08
N ALA A 305 -3.97 -12.67 -8.19
CA ALA A 305 -4.48 -12.99 -9.52
C ALA A 305 -4.50 -14.50 -9.77
N LEU A 306 -3.42 -15.22 -9.43
CA LEU A 306 -3.34 -16.67 -9.56
C LEU A 306 -4.41 -17.40 -8.72
N LEU A 307 -4.66 -16.94 -7.49
CA LEU A 307 -5.74 -17.45 -6.65
C LEU A 307 -7.11 -17.26 -7.32
N LEU A 308 -7.35 -16.10 -7.93
CA LEU A 308 -8.61 -15.82 -8.64
C LEU A 308 -8.76 -16.66 -9.91
N ILE A 309 -7.69 -16.80 -10.69
CA ILE A 309 -7.67 -17.66 -11.89
C ILE A 309 -7.98 -19.10 -11.48
N TRP A 310 -7.33 -19.60 -10.42
CA TRP A 310 -7.58 -20.92 -9.90
C TRP A 310 -9.04 -21.11 -9.44
N ALA A 311 -9.62 -20.12 -8.79
CA ALA A 311 -11.01 -20.17 -8.31
C ALA A 311 -12.05 -20.20 -9.44
N VAL A 312 -11.72 -19.65 -10.61
CA VAL A 312 -12.56 -19.65 -11.82
C VAL A 312 -12.34 -20.91 -12.63
N GLY A 313 -11.10 -21.42 -12.64
CA GLY A 313 -10.68 -22.57 -13.43
C GLY A 313 -11.29 -23.91 -12.99
N ASN A 314 -11.00 -24.96 -13.74
CA ASN A 314 -11.52 -26.31 -13.50
C ASN A 314 -10.66 -27.16 -12.52
N GLY A 315 -9.64 -26.57 -11.90
CA GLY A 315 -8.77 -27.22 -10.91
C GLY A 315 -7.72 -28.19 -11.48
N ARG A 316 -7.57 -28.31 -12.81
CA ARG A 316 -6.57 -29.16 -13.46
C ARG A 316 -5.57 -28.40 -14.30
N ARG A 317 -6.00 -27.33 -14.93
CA ARG A 317 -5.18 -26.50 -15.81
C ARG A 317 -5.60 -25.06 -15.65
N LEU A 318 -4.63 -24.16 -15.52
CA LEU A 318 -4.84 -22.72 -15.55
C LEU A 318 -4.62 -22.21 -16.97
N THR A 319 -5.64 -21.55 -17.51
CA THR A 319 -5.65 -21.11 -18.91
C THR A 319 -5.77 -19.61 -19.03
N LEU A 320 -5.39 -19.05 -20.19
CA LEU A 320 -5.61 -17.64 -20.51
C LEU A 320 -7.12 -17.28 -20.50
N THR A 321 -8.00 -18.23 -20.82
CA THR A 321 -9.46 -18.04 -20.72
C THR A 321 -9.91 -17.88 -19.27
N ASP A 322 -9.35 -18.66 -18.34
CA ASP A 322 -9.63 -18.51 -16.91
C ASP A 322 -9.14 -17.15 -16.38
N TYR A 323 -7.98 -16.69 -16.86
CA TYR A 323 -7.44 -15.37 -16.56
C TYR A 323 -8.38 -14.24 -17.01
N GLN A 324 -8.86 -14.30 -18.24
CA GLN A 324 -9.83 -13.34 -18.78
C GLN A 324 -11.15 -13.37 -18.01
N ALA A 325 -11.63 -14.57 -17.66
CA ALA A 325 -12.85 -14.76 -16.87
C ALA A 325 -12.70 -14.27 -15.42
N ALA A 326 -11.49 -14.35 -14.85
CA ALA A 326 -11.17 -13.77 -13.53
C ALA A 326 -11.05 -12.23 -13.58
N GLY A 327 -10.97 -11.63 -14.79
CA GLY A 327 -10.83 -10.20 -14.99
C GLY A 327 -9.37 -9.70 -14.93
N GLY A 328 -8.40 -10.58 -15.01
CA GLY A 328 -6.98 -10.25 -15.06
C GLY A 328 -6.41 -9.69 -13.75
N ILE A 329 -5.16 -9.25 -13.81
CA ILE A 329 -4.47 -8.52 -12.73
C ILE A 329 -5.22 -7.22 -12.39
N ALA A 330 -5.78 -6.57 -13.40
CA ALA A 330 -6.56 -5.35 -13.28
C ALA A 330 -7.70 -5.45 -12.26
N SER A 331 -8.55 -6.47 -12.39
CA SER A 331 -9.65 -6.70 -11.44
C SER A 331 -9.18 -7.13 -10.05
N ALA A 332 -8.00 -7.74 -9.95
CA ALA A 332 -7.40 -8.07 -8.66
C ALA A 332 -6.96 -6.79 -7.92
N VAL A 333 -6.35 -5.84 -8.64
CA VAL A 333 -5.95 -4.52 -8.11
C VAL A 333 -7.15 -3.72 -7.66
N GLU A 334 -8.18 -3.63 -8.52
CA GLU A 334 -9.41 -2.88 -8.21
C GLU A 334 -10.10 -3.40 -6.95
N ARG A 335 -10.33 -4.72 -6.88
CA ARG A 335 -10.99 -5.34 -5.72
C ARG A 335 -10.21 -5.13 -4.43
N LEU A 336 -8.89 -5.25 -4.48
CA LEU A 336 -8.05 -5.07 -3.32
C LEU A 336 -8.06 -3.61 -2.84
N ALA A 337 -7.90 -2.66 -3.75
CA ALA A 337 -7.94 -1.23 -3.43
C ALA A 337 -9.31 -0.82 -2.85
N GLU A 338 -10.40 -1.32 -3.44
CA GLU A 338 -11.75 -1.06 -2.97
C GLU A 338 -12.00 -1.69 -1.59
N GLN A 339 -11.52 -2.92 -1.34
CA GLN A 339 -11.63 -3.57 -0.04
C GLN A 339 -10.93 -2.77 1.06
N VAL A 340 -9.70 -2.31 0.81
CA VAL A 340 -8.96 -1.46 1.74
C VAL A 340 -9.73 -0.17 2.00
N TYR A 341 -10.18 0.51 0.95
CA TYR A 341 -10.94 1.75 1.09
C TYR A 341 -12.23 1.57 1.89
N LEU A 342 -12.98 0.50 1.65
CA LEU A 342 -14.23 0.21 2.37
C LEU A 342 -14.00 -0.07 3.86
N SER A 343 -12.85 -0.62 4.25
CA SER A 343 -12.49 -0.87 5.66
C SER A 343 -12.14 0.39 6.45
N LEU A 344 -11.85 1.50 5.77
CA LEU A 344 -11.51 2.79 6.39
C LEU A 344 -12.75 3.47 6.99
N ASP A 345 -12.54 4.21 8.08
CA ASP A 345 -13.55 5.11 8.61
C ASP A 345 -13.77 6.35 7.70
N PRO A 346 -14.83 7.15 7.91
CA PRO A 346 -15.12 8.30 7.05
C PRO A 346 -14.00 9.36 6.99
N ALA A 347 -13.26 9.58 8.08
CA ALA A 347 -12.16 10.54 8.13
C ALA A 347 -10.95 10.02 7.35
N GLN A 348 -10.63 8.73 7.52
CA GLN A 348 -9.59 8.03 6.79
C GLN A 348 -9.91 7.93 5.29
N LYS A 349 -11.18 7.72 4.90
CA LYS A 349 -11.62 7.74 3.50
C LYS A 349 -11.35 9.07 2.83
N ALA A 350 -11.70 10.18 3.48
CA ALA A 350 -11.42 11.51 2.99
C ALA A 350 -9.90 11.82 2.95
N ALA A 351 -9.13 11.24 3.87
CA ALA A 351 -7.68 11.36 3.87
C ALA A 351 -7.04 10.55 2.74
N ALA A 352 -7.53 9.33 2.46
CA ALA A 352 -7.09 8.51 1.34
C ALA A 352 -7.31 9.23 -0.01
N GLU A 353 -8.49 9.81 -0.25
CA GLU A 353 -8.76 10.60 -1.45
C GLU A 353 -7.70 11.70 -1.64
N ARG A 354 -7.46 12.52 -0.61
CA ARG A 354 -6.46 13.59 -0.67
C ARG A 354 -5.05 13.08 -0.96
N MET A 355 -4.66 11.99 -0.32
CA MET A 355 -3.36 11.35 -0.51
C MET A 355 -3.20 10.87 -1.95
N PHE A 356 -4.17 10.13 -2.49
CA PHE A 356 -4.08 9.63 -3.86
C PHE A 356 -4.08 10.75 -4.91
N LEU A 357 -4.80 11.84 -4.69
CA LEU A 357 -4.72 13.03 -5.54
C LEU A 357 -3.32 13.67 -5.56
N ARG A 358 -2.55 13.51 -4.48
CA ARG A 358 -1.17 13.99 -4.40
C ARG A 358 -0.15 13.02 -5.01
N LEU A 359 -0.48 11.75 -5.08
CA LEU A 359 0.37 10.69 -5.66
C LEU A 359 0.23 10.58 -7.19
N VAL A 360 -0.54 11.48 -7.81
CA VAL A 360 -0.77 11.50 -9.26
C VAL A 360 -0.57 12.91 -9.80
N ARG A 361 0.13 13.00 -10.92
CA ARG A 361 0.34 14.23 -11.69
C ARG A 361 -0.26 14.09 -13.08
N VAL A 362 -0.81 15.18 -13.59
CA VAL A 362 -1.33 15.27 -14.97
C VAL A 362 -0.23 15.82 -15.88
N ALA A 363 0.38 14.98 -16.69
CA ALA A 363 1.38 15.37 -17.68
C ALA A 363 0.77 15.37 -19.10
N GLY A 364 0.22 16.51 -19.52
CA GLY A 364 -0.59 16.57 -20.74
C GLY A 364 -1.91 15.83 -20.59
N ASP A 365 -2.12 14.78 -21.40
CA ASP A 365 -3.29 13.89 -21.29
C ASP A 365 -3.01 12.62 -20.47
N GLU A 366 -1.77 12.39 -20.03
CA GLU A 366 -1.38 11.20 -19.30
C GLU A 366 -1.36 11.44 -17.78
N LEU A 367 -1.75 10.39 -17.04
CA LEU A 367 -1.63 10.32 -15.59
C LEU A 367 -0.31 9.66 -15.23
N VAL A 368 0.55 10.37 -14.52
CA VAL A 368 1.87 9.90 -14.10
C VAL A 368 1.88 9.74 -12.59
N ARG A 369 2.50 8.66 -12.11
CA ARG A 369 2.72 8.44 -10.69
C ARG A 369 3.71 9.47 -10.15
N GLU A 370 3.40 10.00 -8.98
CA GLU A 370 4.22 10.95 -8.26
C GLU A 370 4.62 10.37 -6.90
N THR A 371 5.66 10.92 -6.31
CA THR A 371 6.06 10.60 -4.94
C THR A 371 5.58 11.68 -3.98
N LEU A 372 5.33 11.30 -2.74
CA LEU A 372 4.97 12.21 -1.65
C LEU A 372 5.92 11.96 -0.49
N PRO A 373 6.70 12.96 -0.04
CA PRO A 373 7.55 12.82 1.14
C PRO A 373 6.74 12.41 2.37
N LEU A 374 7.25 11.48 3.17
CA LEU A 374 6.58 11.05 4.41
C LEU A 374 6.42 12.18 5.42
N ALA A 375 7.28 13.19 5.37
CA ALA A 375 7.17 14.40 6.16
C ALA A 375 5.91 15.22 5.84
N ASP A 376 5.41 15.12 4.60
CA ASP A 376 4.20 15.81 4.12
C ASP A 376 2.90 15.02 4.38
N VAL A 377 3.01 13.80 4.94
CA VAL A 377 1.87 12.97 5.32
C VAL A 377 1.45 13.31 6.75
N ASP A 378 0.35 14.02 6.89
CA ASP A 378 -0.16 14.44 8.19
C ASP A 378 -0.63 13.24 9.05
N ALA A 379 -0.73 13.45 10.37
CA ALA A 379 -1.14 12.42 11.33
C ALA A 379 -2.54 11.83 11.06
N THR A 380 -3.41 12.57 10.36
CA THR A 380 -4.77 12.10 10.00
C THR A 380 -4.76 11.23 8.74
N THR A 381 -3.76 11.39 7.88
CA THR A 381 -3.59 10.63 6.63
C THR A 381 -2.78 9.33 6.86
N ARG A 382 -1.89 9.34 7.85
CA ARG A 382 -1.00 8.21 8.15
C ARG A 382 -1.73 6.86 8.30
N PRO A 383 -2.83 6.72 9.07
CA PRO A 383 -3.53 5.44 9.20
C PRO A 383 -4.11 4.91 7.88
N ALA A 384 -4.62 5.81 7.02
CA ALA A 384 -5.10 5.42 5.69
C ALA A 384 -3.92 4.98 4.79
N MET A 385 -2.82 5.72 4.80
CA MET A 385 -1.59 5.37 4.09
C MET A 385 -1.10 3.97 4.52
N ASP A 386 -0.99 3.72 5.82
CA ASP A 386 -0.49 2.46 6.38
C ASP A 386 -1.37 1.28 5.96
N ALA A 387 -2.70 1.46 5.88
CA ALA A 387 -3.61 0.43 5.38
C ALA A 387 -3.34 0.08 3.90
N PHE A 388 -3.12 1.07 3.04
CA PHE A 388 -2.77 0.85 1.63
C PHE A 388 -1.33 0.32 1.46
N VAL A 389 -0.40 0.68 2.32
CA VAL A 389 0.97 0.11 2.35
C VAL A 389 0.91 -1.36 2.79
N ALA A 390 0.15 -1.68 3.83
CA ALA A 390 -0.06 -3.06 4.29
C ALA A 390 -0.67 -3.94 3.19
N ALA A 391 -1.61 -3.40 2.42
CA ALA A 391 -2.18 -4.04 1.24
C ALA A 391 -1.28 -3.96 -0.02
N ARG A 392 -0.10 -3.34 0.08
CA ARG A 392 0.88 -3.20 -1.00
C ARG A 392 0.38 -2.43 -2.24
N MET A 393 -0.63 -1.61 -2.07
CA MET A 393 -1.07 -0.65 -3.08
C MET A 393 -0.15 0.57 -3.13
N LEU A 394 0.44 0.90 -1.99
CA LEU A 394 1.48 1.91 -1.84
C LEU A 394 2.78 1.27 -1.36
N THR A 395 3.91 1.89 -1.69
CA THR A 395 5.23 1.54 -1.18
C THR A 395 5.90 2.77 -0.62
N THR A 396 6.68 2.58 0.45
CA THR A 396 7.57 3.60 1.01
C THR A 396 9.01 3.25 0.66
N VAL A 397 9.73 4.20 0.06
CA VAL A 397 11.15 4.07 -0.33
C VAL A 397 11.79 5.43 -0.15
N ASP A 398 12.96 5.49 0.50
CA ASP A 398 13.75 6.71 0.70
C ASP A 398 12.94 7.87 1.31
N ASP A 399 12.14 7.59 2.34
CA ASP A 399 11.23 8.53 3.01
C ASP A 399 10.15 9.14 2.11
N GLU A 400 9.83 8.50 1.00
CA GLU A 400 8.75 8.86 0.10
C GLU A 400 7.71 7.74 -0.03
N VAL A 401 6.45 8.10 -0.15
CA VAL A 401 5.36 7.18 -0.50
C VAL A 401 5.00 7.32 -1.99
N ARG A 402 4.75 6.21 -2.64
CA ARG A 402 4.36 6.15 -4.06
C ARG A 402 3.38 5.01 -4.34
N ILE A 403 2.64 5.13 -5.42
CA ILE A 403 1.79 4.05 -5.93
C ILE A 403 2.66 2.89 -6.41
N SER A 404 2.41 1.69 -5.88
CA SER A 404 3.22 0.50 -6.15
C SER A 404 3.13 0.04 -7.61
N HIS A 405 1.95 0.09 -8.20
CA HIS A 405 1.72 -0.45 -9.54
C HIS A 405 0.85 0.48 -10.41
N GLN A 406 1.24 0.64 -11.69
CA GLN A 406 0.52 1.48 -12.65
C GLN A 406 -0.94 1.05 -12.84
N ALA A 407 -1.22 -0.24 -12.73
CA ALA A 407 -2.57 -0.79 -12.84
C ALA A 407 -3.57 -0.15 -11.85
N LEU A 408 -3.11 0.39 -10.72
CA LEU A 408 -3.98 1.11 -9.80
C LEU A 408 -4.59 2.36 -10.43
N LEU A 409 -3.79 3.11 -11.21
CA LEU A 409 -4.25 4.31 -11.94
C LEU A 409 -5.22 3.98 -13.08
N SER A 410 -5.05 2.82 -13.72
CA SER A 410 -5.86 2.47 -14.89
C SER A 410 -7.15 1.73 -14.53
N HIS A 411 -7.17 1.01 -13.41
CA HIS A 411 -8.23 0.01 -13.15
C HIS A 411 -9.00 0.23 -11.85
N TRP A 412 -8.53 1.05 -10.91
CA TRP A 412 -9.34 1.37 -9.73
C TRP A 412 -10.35 2.46 -10.07
N ALA A 413 -11.61 2.06 -10.31
CA ALA A 413 -12.68 2.95 -10.76
C ALA A 413 -12.86 4.18 -9.86
N ARG A 414 -12.85 3.99 -8.53
CA ARG A 414 -12.94 5.09 -7.55
C ARG A 414 -11.82 6.12 -7.69
N LEU A 415 -10.58 5.67 -7.89
CA LEU A 415 -9.45 6.59 -8.12
C LEU A 415 -9.64 7.36 -9.42
N ASN A 416 -10.10 6.69 -10.48
CA ASN A 416 -10.39 7.33 -11.75
C ASN A 416 -11.51 8.38 -11.62
N ASP A 417 -12.56 8.10 -10.84
CA ASP A 417 -13.63 9.05 -10.55
C ASP A 417 -13.07 10.28 -9.82
N TRP A 418 -12.23 10.11 -8.79
CA TRP A 418 -11.58 11.23 -8.10
C TRP A 418 -10.69 12.05 -9.03
N LEU A 419 -9.88 11.38 -9.86
CA LEU A 419 -8.99 12.05 -10.80
C LEU A 419 -9.77 12.82 -11.87
N ALA A 420 -10.90 12.28 -12.34
CA ALA A 420 -11.79 12.95 -13.28
C ALA A 420 -12.48 14.16 -12.64
N GLU A 421 -13.01 14.02 -11.41
CA GLU A 421 -13.66 15.11 -10.66
C GLU A 421 -12.69 16.26 -10.36
N HIS A 422 -11.42 15.93 -10.08
CA HIS A 422 -10.40 16.90 -9.68
C HIS A 422 -9.40 17.25 -10.79
N ARG A 423 -9.66 16.89 -12.05
CA ARG A 423 -8.70 17.05 -13.15
C ARG A 423 -8.17 18.49 -13.29
N ASP A 424 -9.06 19.48 -13.23
CA ASP A 424 -8.68 20.88 -13.31
C ASP A 424 -7.88 21.32 -12.07
N ASP A 425 -8.25 20.80 -10.89
CA ASP A 425 -7.56 21.08 -9.63
C ASP A 425 -6.15 20.49 -9.64
N LEU A 426 -5.96 19.29 -10.20
CA LEU A 426 -4.64 18.64 -10.34
C LEU A 426 -3.72 19.45 -11.26
N ALA A 427 -4.22 19.98 -12.37
CA ALA A 427 -3.42 20.82 -13.27
C ALA A 427 -2.96 22.13 -12.60
N VAL A 428 -3.77 22.67 -11.70
CA VAL A 428 -3.43 23.85 -10.90
C VAL A 428 -2.40 23.49 -9.82
N MET A 429 -2.60 22.37 -9.13
CA MET A 429 -1.69 21.84 -8.11
C MET A 429 -0.28 21.60 -8.66
N ASP A 430 -0.18 21.01 -9.85
CA ASP A 430 1.11 20.73 -10.51
C ASP A 430 1.90 22.03 -10.77
N LYS A 431 1.22 23.07 -11.28
CA LYS A 431 1.84 24.39 -11.49
C LYS A 431 2.29 25.04 -10.19
N LEU A 432 1.52 24.90 -9.12
CA LEU A 432 1.86 25.45 -7.81
C LEU A 432 3.06 24.71 -7.21
N ARG A 433 3.06 23.38 -7.29
CA ARG A 433 4.15 22.52 -6.82
C ARG A 433 5.45 22.86 -7.52
N SER A 434 5.46 22.86 -8.86
CA SER A 434 6.65 23.20 -9.64
C SER A 434 7.19 24.58 -9.31
N ALA A 435 6.32 25.55 -9.05
CA ALA A 435 6.76 26.89 -8.67
C ALA A 435 7.32 26.93 -7.23
N ALA A 436 6.72 26.21 -6.30
CA ALA A 436 7.23 26.11 -4.93
C ALA A 436 8.59 25.41 -4.89
N GLU A 437 8.79 24.35 -5.68
CA GLU A 437 10.07 23.65 -5.82
C GLU A 437 11.17 24.58 -6.34
N VAL A 438 10.89 25.34 -7.40
CA VAL A 438 11.85 26.32 -7.94
C VAL A 438 12.21 27.36 -6.87
N TRP A 439 11.23 27.85 -6.11
CA TRP A 439 11.46 28.82 -5.06
C TRP A 439 12.31 28.26 -3.90
N LEU A 440 12.06 27.01 -3.50
CA LEU A 440 12.84 26.33 -2.47
C LEU A 440 14.28 26.08 -2.92
N VAL A 441 14.50 25.60 -4.15
CA VAL A 441 15.83 25.39 -4.73
C VAL A 441 16.60 26.71 -4.88
N SER A 442 15.89 27.82 -5.12
CA SER A 442 16.46 29.16 -5.19
C SER A 442 16.67 29.80 -3.80
N GLU A 443 16.78 29.00 -2.75
CA GLU A 443 16.99 29.47 -1.37
C GLU A 443 15.94 30.50 -0.91
N ARG A 444 14.69 30.33 -1.37
CA ARG A 444 13.56 31.23 -1.08
C ARG A 444 13.69 32.64 -1.64
N ASP A 445 14.39 32.79 -2.77
CA ASP A 445 14.55 34.06 -3.45
C ASP A 445 13.18 34.71 -3.77
N PRO A 446 12.90 35.95 -3.35
CA PRO A 446 11.67 36.66 -3.72
C PRO A 446 11.46 36.81 -5.22
N GLU A 447 12.50 36.79 -6.06
CA GLU A 447 12.40 36.88 -7.52
C GLU A 447 11.87 35.57 -8.14
N ALA A 448 12.00 34.46 -7.44
CA ALA A 448 11.44 33.16 -7.84
C ALA A 448 9.94 32.99 -7.48
N LEU A 449 9.35 33.97 -6.76
CA LEU A 449 7.92 33.94 -6.43
C LEU A 449 7.05 34.20 -7.67
N ILE A 450 5.92 33.47 -7.77
CA ILE A 450 4.94 33.72 -8.83
C ILE A 450 4.36 35.12 -8.68
N PRO A 451 4.31 35.93 -9.76
CA PRO A 451 3.62 37.20 -9.74
C PRO A 451 2.15 37.01 -9.33
N VAL A 452 1.67 37.85 -8.41
CA VAL A 452 0.33 37.71 -7.81
C VAL A 452 -0.81 37.76 -8.83
N ARG A 453 -0.63 38.40 -9.98
CA ARG A 453 -1.61 38.30 -11.08
C ARG A 453 -1.89 36.85 -11.48
N ARG A 454 -0.90 35.97 -11.37
CA ARG A 454 -1.07 34.53 -11.59
C ARG A 454 -1.62 33.82 -10.36
N LEU A 455 -1.22 34.23 -9.15
CA LEU A 455 -1.83 33.71 -7.92
C LEU A 455 -3.33 34.07 -7.81
N GLY A 456 -3.73 35.26 -8.26
CA GLY A 456 -5.15 35.67 -8.29
C GLY A 456 -6.03 34.79 -9.18
N ILE A 457 -5.46 34.13 -10.20
CA ILE A 457 -6.17 33.14 -11.03
C ILE A 457 -6.44 31.86 -10.20
N PHE A 458 -5.59 31.54 -9.23
CA PHE A 458 -5.72 30.36 -8.38
C PHE A 458 -6.52 30.62 -7.09
N GLY A 459 -6.93 31.87 -6.81
CA GLY A 459 -7.60 32.24 -5.56
C GLY A 459 -8.76 31.34 -5.14
N PRO A 460 -9.79 31.11 -6.00
CA PRO A 460 -10.91 30.23 -5.66
C PRO A 460 -10.47 28.76 -5.45
N TRP A 461 -9.42 28.33 -6.11
CA TRP A 461 -8.86 26.99 -5.95
C TRP A 461 -8.08 26.90 -4.64
N LEU A 462 -7.22 27.87 -4.33
CA LEU A 462 -6.44 27.92 -3.08
C LEU A 462 -7.34 27.87 -1.84
N GLU A 463 -8.47 28.56 -1.85
CA GLU A 463 -9.44 28.48 -0.76
C GLU A 463 -9.96 27.05 -0.55
N ARG A 464 -10.30 26.35 -1.64
CA ARG A 464 -10.76 24.94 -1.57
C ARG A 464 -9.63 24.00 -1.14
N ALA A 465 -8.43 24.15 -1.68
CA ALA A 465 -7.27 23.35 -1.37
C ALA A 465 -6.86 23.48 0.10
N THR A 466 -6.89 24.69 0.66
CA THR A 466 -6.62 24.96 2.08
C THR A 466 -7.66 24.26 2.97
N ARG A 467 -8.94 24.33 2.64
CA ARG A 467 -10.00 23.62 3.36
C ARG A 467 -9.84 22.11 3.33
N LYS A 468 -9.44 21.55 2.19
CA LYS A 468 -9.22 20.10 2.00
C LYS A 468 -7.84 19.63 2.47
N ARG A 469 -6.99 20.53 2.98
CA ARG A 469 -5.57 20.21 3.35
C ARG A 469 -4.81 19.56 2.20
N LEU A 470 -5.02 20.03 0.98
CA LEU A 470 -4.34 19.51 -0.21
C LEU A 470 -2.91 20.03 -0.37
N LEU A 471 -2.57 21.15 0.27
CA LEU A 471 -1.24 21.77 0.18
C LEU A 471 -0.30 21.18 1.24
N THR A 472 0.95 20.93 0.85
CA THR A 472 2.04 20.66 1.79
C THR A 472 2.40 21.91 2.59
N ASP A 473 3.20 21.74 3.65
CA ASP A 473 3.71 22.87 4.44
C ASP A 473 4.55 23.79 3.57
N ALA A 474 5.40 23.25 2.70
CA ALA A 474 6.22 23.99 1.75
C ALA A 474 5.40 24.80 0.74
N GLU A 475 4.35 24.21 0.19
CA GLU A 475 3.44 24.91 -0.74
C GLU A 475 2.65 26.01 -0.02
N ARG A 476 2.24 25.81 1.24
CA ARG A 476 1.59 26.85 2.06
C ARG A 476 2.55 28.00 2.37
N GLU A 477 3.80 27.68 2.71
CA GLU A 477 4.85 28.67 2.93
C GLU A 477 5.08 29.51 1.67
N PHE A 478 5.19 28.87 0.51
CA PHE A 478 5.35 29.53 -0.78
C PHE A 478 4.18 30.49 -1.09
N VAL A 479 2.93 30.06 -0.92
CA VAL A 479 1.75 30.91 -1.14
C VAL A 479 1.76 32.10 -0.19
N ALA A 480 2.02 31.87 1.10
CA ALA A 480 2.09 32.95 2.09
C ALA A 480 3.22 33.96 1.80
N ALA A 481 4.38 33.46 1.36
CA ALA A 481 5.50 34.32 0.95
C ALA A 481 5.17 35.17 -0.27
N ALA A 482 4.49 34.60 -1.27
CA ALA A 482 4.06 35.29 -2.48
C ALA A 482 3.01 36.37 -2.17
N GLU A 483 2.04 36.08 -1.31
CA GLU A 483 1.03 37.06 -0.85
C GLU A 483 1.68 38.19 -0.06
N ALA A 484 2.60 37.89 0.85
CA ALA A 484 3.33 38.87 1.63
C ALA A 484 4.24 39.75 0.75
N HIS A 485 4.89 39.19 -0.26
CA HIS A 485 5.71 39.92 -1.22
C HIS A 485 4.85 40.94 -2.00
N PHE A 486 3.71 40.48 -2.52
CA PHE A 486 2.79 41.35 -3.23
C PHE A 486 2.19 42.46 -2.36
N ALA A 487 1.81 42.16 -1.12
CA ALA A 487 1.31 43.17 -0.20
C ALA A 487 2.32 44.28 0.00
N ARG A 488 3.62 43.93 0.07
CA ARG A 488 4.75 44.91 0.15
C ARG A 488 4.86 45.74 -1.13
N GLU A 489 4.85 45.11 -2.30
CA GLU A 489 4.90 45.84 -3.58
C GLU A 489 3.72 46.81 -3.73
N CYS A 490 2.51 46.35 -3.43
CA CYS A 490 1.31 47.19 -3.45
C CYS A 490 1.39 48.36 -2.45
N ALA A 491 1.99 48.15 -1.30
CA ALA A 491 2.21 49.21 -0.32
C ALA A 491 3.17 50.27 -0.84
N VAL A 492 4.29 49.85 -1.46
CA VAL A 492 5.29 50.76 -2.09
C VAL A 492 4.64 51.56 -3.22
N VAL A 493 3.91 50.92 -4.12
CA VAL A 493 3.20 51.60 -5.21
C VAL A 493 2.18 52.60 -4.69
N ARG A 494 1.40 52.25 -3.66
CA ARG A 494 0.43 53.13 -3.02
C ARG A 494 1.11 54.34 -2.35
N ALA A 495 2.24 54.09 -1.65
CA ALA A 495 3.02 55.15 -1.02
C ALA A 495 3.57 56.14 -2.07
N ARG A 496 4.13 55.61 -3.16
CA ARG A 496 4.66 56.43 -4.28
C ARG A 496 3.56 57.24 -4.95
N ARG A 497 2.41 56.66 -5.14
CA ARG A 497 1.23 57.35 -5.70
C ARG A 497 0.72 58.47 -4.78
N ARG A 498 0.72 58.23 -3.45
CA ARG A 498 0.37 59.28 -2.45
C ARG A 498 1.41 60.40 -2.47
N GLN A 499 2.70 60.11 -2.54
CA GLN A 499 3.73 61.12 -2.66
C GLN A 499 3.57 61.96 -3.95
N LEU A 500 3.36 61.32 -5.11
CA LEU A 500 3.14 62.04 -6.36
C LEU A 500 1.89 62.93 -6.32
N LEU A 501 0.81 62.50 -5.68
CA LEU A 501 -0.40 63.31 -5.48
C LEU A 501 -0.10 64.49 -4.56
N ALA A 502 0.65 64.26 -3.46
CA ALA A 502 1.05 65.33 -2.55
C ALA A 502 1.95 66.38 -3.25
N TRP A 503 2.92 65.93 -4.06
CA TRP A 503 3.75 66.83 -4.88
C TRP A 503 2.92 67.62 -5.92
N ARG A 504 1.95 66.97 -6.60
CA ARG A 504 1.05 67.67 -7.54
C ARG A 504 0.17 68.72 -6.86
N LEU A 505 -0.32 68.41 -5.66
CA LEU A 505 -1.11 69.38 -4.88
C LEU A 505 -0.26 70.53 -4.39
N ALA A 506 0.99 70.26 -3.92
CA ALA A 506 1.93 71.29 -3.49
C ALA A 506 2.34 72.22 -4.65
N THR A 507 2.64 71.65 -5.84
CA THR A 507 2.96 72.46 -7.04
C THR A 507 1.77 73.28 -7.52
N ALA A 508 0.54 72.75 -7.48
CA ALA A 508 -0.67 73.48 -7.83
C ALA A 508 -0.94 74.65 -6.85
N LEU A 509 -0.75 74.39 -5.55
CA LEU A 509 -0.88 75.42 -4.52
C LEU A 509 0.18 76.55 -4.71
N LEU A 510 1.40 76.16 -4.98
CA LEU A 510 2.51 77.11 -5.25
C LEU A 510 2.19 77.95 -6.49
N ALA A 511 1.69 77.35 -7.57
CA ALA A 511 1.30 78.06 -8.78
C ALA A 511 0.15 79.05 -8.51
N LEU A 512 -0.82 78.66 -7.68
CA LEU A 512 -1.91 79.54 -7.25
C LEU A 512 -1.39 80.74 -6.41
N VAL A 513 -0.48 80.51 -5.49
CA VAL A 513 0.15 81.54 -4.68
C VAL A 513 0.98 82.50 -5.55
N VAL A 514 1.78 81.97 -6.45
CA VAL A 514 2.57 82.77 -7.39
C VAL A 514 1.66 83.56 -8.33
N GLY A 515 0.58 82.98 -8.85
CA GLY A 515 -0.44 83.65 -9.67
C GLY A 515 -1.15 84.77 -8.91
N ALA A 516 -1.52 84.56 -7.66
CA ALA A 516 -2.13 85.58 -6.80
C ALA A 516 -1.17 86.74 -6.50
N LEU A 517 0.11 86.43 -6.26
CA LEU A 517 1.17 87.42 -6.05
C LEU A 517 1.46 88.26 -7.29
N THR A 518 1.51 87.64 -8.48
CA THR A 518 1.65 88.37 -9.76
C THR A 518 0.45 89.25 -10.06
N ILE A 519 -0.74 88.84 -9.82
CA ILE A 519 -1.95 89.67 -9.96
C ILE A 519 -1.92 90.84 -8.97
N ALA A 520 -1.54 90.61 -7.72
CA ALA A 520 -1.43 91.66 -6.71
C ALA A 520 -0.32 92.70 -7.02
N LEU A 521 0.74 92.27 -7.73
CA LEU A 521 1.79 93.18 -8.21
C LEU A 521 1.40 93.98 -9.46
N LEU A 522 0.55 93.47 -10.31
CA LEU A 522 0.02 94.11 -11.51
C LEU A 522 -1.13 95.10 -11.24
N VAL A 523 -1.80 95.01 -10.11
CA VAL A 523 -2.89 95.87 -9.67
C VAL A 523 -2.38 97.08 -8.79
N ARG A 524 -1.12 97.03 -8.43
CA ARG A 524 -0.43 98.17 -7.83
C ARG A 524 0.32 99.01 -8.88
#